data_232751e1d1b17ea8706a3173e475a117
#
_entry.id   232751e1d1b17ea8706a3173e475a117
#
_cell.length_a   1.000
_cell.length_b   1.000
_cell.length_c   1.000
_cell.angle_alpha   90.00
_cell.angle_beta   90.00
_cell.angle_gamma   90.00
#
_symmetry.space_group_name_H-M   'P 1'
#
loop_
_entity.id
_entity.type
_entity.pdbx_description
1 polymer ?
#
loop_
_entity_poly.entity_id
_entity_poly.type
_entity_poly.pdbx_seq_one_letter_code
_entity_poly.pdbx_strand_id
1 'polypeptide(L)'
;MTTTTLCYIENDDKYLMLHRIKKQNDMNGGKWIGVGGHVESQETPEECLMREVKEETGLTLTSYKFRGLVTFVNNEYESELMCVFTADRYTGELIECNEGQLCWVDKTKVPELPAWELF
;
A
#
# COMPACT_ATOMS: atom_id res chain seq x y z
N MET A 1 1.80 -4.68 -18.75
CA MET A 1 1.69 -4.94 -17.29
C MET A 1 2.73 -4.14 -16.55
N THR A 2 2.31 -3.40 -15.52
CA THR A 2 3.21 -2.63 -14.68
C THR A 2 3.56 -3.41 -13.41
N THR A 3 4.70 -3.09 -12.82
CA THR A 3 5.10 -3.65 -11.54
C THR A 3 4.84 -2.63 -10.43
N THR A 4 4.19 -3.08 -9.38
CA THR A 4 3.85 -2.23 -8.24
C THR A 4 4.29 -2.88 -6.94
N THR A 5 4.30 -2.10 -5.87
CA THR A 5 4.48 -2.61 -4.51
C THR A 5 3.24 -2.32 -3.69
N LEU A 6 3.00 -3.17 -2.71
CA LEU A 6 1.92 -2.99 -1.75
C LEU A 6 2.45 -3.43 -0.39
N CYS A 7 2.28 -2.59 0.61
CA CYS A 7 2.78 -2.87 1.96
C CYS A 7 1.67 -2.72 2.99
N TYR A 8 1.56 -3.72 3.85
CA TYR A 8 0.72 -3.65 5.03
C TYR A 8 1.62 -3.43 6.24
N ILE A 9 1.61 -2.22 6.78
CA ILE A 9 2.42 -1.84 7.93
C ILE A 9 1.64 -2.20 9.18
N GLU A 10 2.25 -2.98 10.04
CA GLU A 10 1.60 -3.50 11.25
C GLU A 10 2.01 -2.71 12.49
N ASN A 11 1.05 -2.49 13.37
CA ASN A 11 1.30 -2.03 14.74
C ASN A 11 0.36 -2.80 15.64
N ASP A 12 0.90 -3.76 16.38
CA ASP A 12 0.13 -4.70 17.23
C ASP A 12 -0.94 -5.42 16.40
N ASP A 13 -2.21 -5.20 16.67
CA ASP A 13 -3.34 -5.84 16.02
C ASP A 13 -3.93 -4.99 14.90
N LYS A 14 -3.20 -3.97 14.42
CA LYS A 14 -3.68 -3.05 13.40
C LYS A 14 -2.78 -3.03 12.17
N TYR A 15 -3.41 -2.73 11.02
CA TYR A 15 -2.70 -2.37 9.79
C TYR A 15 -2.92 -0.89 9.50
N LEU A 16 -1.91 -0.24 8.94
CA LEU A 16 -2.03 1.11 8.41
C LEU A 16 -2.67 1.04 7.03
N MET A 17 -3.86 1.59 6.90
CA MET A 17 -4.62 1.56 5.65
C MET A 17 -4.80 2.96 5.11
N LEU A 18 -4.78 3.07 3.78
CA LEU A 18 -5.05 4.29 3.06
C LEU A 18 -6.45 4.25 2.47
N HIS A 19 -7.29 5.18 2.86
CA HIS A 19 -8.62 5.36 2.26
C HIS A 19 -8.48 6.35 1.10
N ARG A 20 -8.63 5.86 -0.12
CA ARG A 20 -8.38 6.63 -1.36
C ARG A 20 -9.58 7.52 -1.67
N ILE A 21 -9.62 8.72 -1.10
CA ILE A 21 -10.77 9.64 -1.23
C ILE A 21 -10.40 11.01 -1.80
N LYS A 22 -9.10 11.31 -1.97
CA LYS A 22 -8.65 12.65 -2.38
C LYS A 22 -8.36 12.79 -3.86
N LYS A 23 -8.17 11.69 -4.59
CA LYS A 23 -7.77 11.70 -5.99
C LYS A 23 -8.97 11.38 -6.88
N GLN A 24 -9.26 12.25 -7.85
CA GLN A 24 -10.33 12.02 -8.81
C GLN A 24 -9.94 11.00 -9.86
N ASN A 25 -10.93 10.25 -10.36
CA ASN A 25 -10.75 9.23 -11.40
C ASN A 25 -9.73 8.15 -11.03
N ASP A 26 -9.56 7.92 -9.75
CA ASP A 26 -8.68 6.89 -9.22
C ASP A 26 -9.42 5.54 -9.26
N MET A 27 -8.81 4.53 -9.87
CA MET A 27 -9.41 3.19 -9.91
C MET A 27 -9.61 2.60 -8.51
N ASN A 28 -8.86 3.09 -7.52
CA ASN A 28 -9.00 2.71 -6.12
C ASN A 28 -9.91 3.66 -5.34
N GLY A 29 -10.60 4.58 -6.03
CA GLY A 29 -11.43 5.60 -5.40
C GLY A 29 -12.46 5.02 -4.44
N GLY A 30 -12.51 5.54 -3.22
CA GLY A 30 -13.39 5.06 -2.16
C GLY A 30 -12.96 3.76 -1.52
N LYS A 31 -11.89 3.13 -1.99
CA LYS A 31 -11.39 1.86 -1.45
C LYS A 31 -10.31 2.08 -0.39
N TRP A 32 -10.18 1.09 0.46
CA TRP A 32 -9.12 1.02 1.46
C TRP A 32 -8.04 0.09 0.95
N ILE A 33 -6.80 0.56 0.93
CA ILE A 33 -5.67 -0.22 0.44
C ILE A 33 -4.48 -0.10 1.38
N GLY A 34 -3.49 -0.97 1.21
CA GLY A 34 -2.19 -0.80 1.82
C GLY A 34 -1.43 0.33 1.14
N VAL A 35 -0.22 0.55 1.57
CA VAL A 35 0.64 1.64 1.07
C VAL A 35 1.55 1.09 -0.02
N GLY A 36 1.72 1.82 -1.11
CA GLY A 36 2.62 1.42 -2.17
C GLY A 36 2.42 2.22 -3.44
N GLY A 37 3.03 1.77 -4.52
CA GLY A 37 2.94 2.46 -5.79
C GLY A 37 3.74 1.76 -6.89
N HIS A 38 3.90 2.45 -8.00
CA HIS A 38 4.59 1.91 -9.17
C HIS A 38 6.10 1.89 -8.99
N VAL A 39 6.71 0.78 -9.35
CA VAL A 39 8.16 0.66 -9.42
C VAL A 39 8.64 1.52 -10.61
N GLU A 40 9.53 2.43 -10.33
CA GLU A 40 10.07 3.32 -11.35
C GLU A 40 11.22 2.66 -12.13
N SER A 41 11.55 3.26 -13.27
CA SER A 41 12.69 2.82 -14.06
C SER A 41 13.96 2.84 -13.22
N GLN A 42 14.74 1.77 -13.27
CA GLN A 42 16.00 1.60 -12.53
C GLN A 42 15.83 1.51 -11.00
N GLU A 43 14.63 1.16 -10.57
CA GLU A 43 14.32 0.98 -9.17
C GLU A 43 13.97 -0.48 -8.89
N THR A 44 14.49 -1.03 -7.81
CA THR A 44 14.07 -2.37 -7.36
C THR A 44 12.74 -2.28 -6.61
N PRO A 45 11.99 -3.39 -6.47
CA PRO A 45 10.78 -3.38 -5.65
C PRO A 45 11.03 -2.91 -4.22
N GLU A 46 12.15 -3.27 -3.59
CA GLU A 46 12.47 -2.82 -2.24
C GLU A 46 12.75 -1.32 -2.18
N GLU A 47 13.44 -0.79 -3.17
CA GLU A 47 13.67 0.65 -3.27
C GLU A 47 12.35 1.40 -3.44
N CYS A 48 11.46 0.87 -4.28
CA CYS A 48 10.11 1.40 -4.45
C CYS A 48 9.33 1.37 -3.14
N LEU A 49 9.39 0.25 -2.43
CA LEU A 49 8.74 0.10 -1.13
C LEU A 49 9.17 1.20 -0.17
N MET A 50 10.48 1.38 0.00
CA MET A 50 11.02 2.38 0.92
C MET A 50 10.62 3.78 0.52
N ARG A 51 10.67 4.10 -0.77
CA ARG A 51 10.32 5.41 -1.30
C ARG A 51 8.84 5.71 -1.13
N GLU A 52 7.97 4.80 -1.57
CA GLU A 52 6.52 5.00 -1.52
C GLU A 52 6.02 5.10 -0.08
N VAL A 53 6.51 4.25 0.82
CA VAL A 53 6.13 4.33 2.22
C VAL A 53 6.51 5.68 2.80
N LYS A 54 7.73 6.15 2.51
CA LYS A 54 8.19 7.45 3.00
C LYS A 54 7.34 8.59 2.44
N GLU A 55 7.07 8.58 1.15
CA GLU A 55 6.29 9.63 0.49
C GLU A 55 4.85 9.68 0.99
N GLU A 56 4.22 8.52 1.15
CA GLU A 56 2.81 8.47 1.50
C GLU A 56 2.54 8.57 3.00
N THR A 57 3.45 8.07 3.83
CA THR A 57 3.20 7.98 5.28
C THR A 57 4.12 8.81 6.15
N GLY A 58 5.29 9.17 5.64
CA GLY A 58 6.34 9.80 6.44
C GLY A 58 7.20 8.79 7.21
N LEU A 59 6.84 7.52 7.17
CA LEU A 59 7.55 6.49 7.91
C LEU A 59 8.73 5.93 7.12
N THR A 60 9.77 5.55 7.84
CA THR A 60 10.91 4.82 7.29
C THR A 60 10.88 3.40 7.84
N LEU A 61 10.72 2.42 6.97
CA LEU A 61 10.68 1.02 7.40
C LEU A 61 12.06 0.55 7.84
N THR A 62 12.11 -0.15 8.95
CA THR A 62 13.34 -0.75 9.47
C THR A 62 13.29 -2.27 9.51
N SER A 63 12.11 -2.86 9.36
CA SER A 63 11.95 -4.30 9.23
C SER A 63 10.73 -4.59 8.36
N TYR A 64 10.92 -5.36 7.30
CA TYR A 64 9.85 -5.76 6.40
C TYR A 64 10.14 -7.13 5.82
N LYS A 65 9.10 -7.78 5.31
CA LYS A 65 9.19 -9.10 4.67
C LYS A 65 8.43 -9.11 3.37
N PHE A 66 9.03 -9.70 2.35
CA PHE A 66 8.35 -10.01 1.10
C PHE A 66 7.39 -11.18 1.33
N ARG A 67 6.13 -11.01 0.93
CA ARG A 67 5.10 -12.04 1.14
C ARG A 67 4.68 -12.77 -0.11
N GLY A 68 4.87 -12.19 -1.27
CA GLY A 68 4.55 -12.85 -2.52
C GLY A 68 4.17 -11.89 -3.63
N LEU A 69 3.86 -12.49 -4.78
CA LEU A 69 3.43 -11.76 -5.96
C LEU A 69 1.93 -11.97 -6.16
N VAL A 70 1.24 -10.90 -6.51
CA VAL A 70 -0.17 -10.94 -6.87
C VAL A 70 -0.32 -10.30 -8.23
N THR A 71 -0.89 -11.03 -9.19
CA THR A 71 -1.21 -10.47 -10.50
C THR A 71 -2.64 -9.96 -10.48
N PHE A 72 -2.78 -8.66 -10.71
CA PHE A 72 -4.10 -8.02 -10.81
C PHE A 72 -4.38 -7.77 -12.28
N VAL A 73 -5.31 -8.53 -12.84
CA VAL A 73 -5.70 -8.44 -14.24
C VAL A 73 -7.02 -7.69 -14.35
N ASN A 74 -7.06 -6.69 -15.23
CA ASN A 74 -8.23 -5.84 -15.36
C ASN A 74 -8.41 -5.46 -16.83
N ASN A 75 -9.68 -5.41 -17.27
CA ASN A 75 -10.02 -5.04 -18.64
C ASN A 75 -10.08 -3.54 -18.88
N GLU A 76 -10.26 -2.75 -17.82
CA GLU A 76 -10.41 -1.30 -17.90
C GLU A 76 -9.11 -0.54 -17.66
N TYR A 77 -8.19 -1.14 -16.88
CA TYR A 77 -6.94 -0.54 -16.47
C TYR A 77 -5.79 -1.45 -16.82
N GLU A 78 -4.59 -0.91 -16.87
CA GLU A 78 -3.42 -1.72 -17.09
C GLU A 78 -3.25 -2.74 -15.96
N SER A 79 -3.00 -3.99 -16.34
CA SER A 79 -2.77 -5.06 -15.37
C SER A 79 -1.49 -4.82 -14.58
N GLU A 80 -1.45 -5.28 -13.34
CA GLU A 80 -0.35 -5.06 -12.43
C GLU A 80 0.21 -6.37 -11.88
N LEU A 81 1.53 -6.41 -11.77
CA LEU A 81 2.21 -7.43 -10.98
C LEU A 81 2.62 -6.76 -9.67
N MET A 82 1.96 -7.14 -8.58
CA MET A 82 2.18 -6.54 -7.27
C MET A 82 3.13 -7.36 -6.42
N CYS A 83 4.17 -6.69 -5.92
CA CYS A 83 5.06 -7.24 -4.92
C CYS A 83 4.50 -6.88 -3.56
N VAL A 84 4.03 -7.87 -2.81
CA VAL A 84 3.35 -7.66 -1.53
C VAL A 84 4.33 -7.85 -0.38
N PHE A 85 4.36 -6.87 0.50
CA PHE A 85 5.20 -6.84 1.70
C PHE A 85 4.36 -6.62 2.94
N THR A 86 4.88 -7.07 4.08
CA THR A 86 4.42 -6.62 5.40
C THR A 86 5.60 -5.99 6.13
N ALA A 87 5.32 -5.04 7.00
CA ALA A 87 6.36 -4.38 7.79
C ALA A 87 5.85 -4.21 9.22
N ASP A 88 6.71 -4.48 10.20
CA ASP A 88 6.35 -4.44 11.61
C ASP A 88 7.20 -3.47 12.42
N ARG A 89 8.23 -2.87 11.82
CA ARG A 89 9.08 -1.89 12.49
C ARG A 89 9.36 -0.71 11.58
N TYR A 90 9.30 0.45 12.15
CA TYR A 90 9.49 1.70 11.42
C TYR A 90 9.89 2.82 12.39
N THR A 91 10.41 3.90 11.84
CA THR A 91 10.69 5.15 12.55
C THR A 91 9.95 6.29 11.88
N GLY A 92 9.89 7.42 12.55
CA GLY A 92 9.24 8.61 12.03
C GLY A 92 7.79 8.73 12.49
N GLU A 93 7.12 9.74 11.97
CA GLU A 93 5.73 10.05 12.32
C GLU A 93 4.88 10.14 11.06
N LEU A 94 3.61 9.80 11.19
CA LEU A 94 2.67 9.90 10.08
C LEU A 94 2.50 11.34 9.62
N ILE A 95 2.51 11.52 8.31
CA ILE A 95 2.20 12.78 7.67
C ILE A 95 0.83 12.69 7.01
N GLU A 96 0.30 13.82 6.56
CA GLU A 96 -0.91 13.84 5.78
C GLU A 96 -0.62 13.34 4.37
N CYS A 97 -1.41 12.38 3.89
CA CYS A 97 -1.23 11.80 2.56
C CYS A 97 -2.05 12.56 1.53
N ASN A 98 -1.45 12.85 0.37
CA ASN A 98 -2.13 13.58 -0.71
C ASN A 98 -3.19 12.74 -1.42
N GLU A 99 -3.12 11.43 -1.35
CA GLU A 99 -4.01 10.52 -2.08
C GLU A 99 -5.23 10.09 -1.28
N GLY A 100 -5.20 10.30 0.03
CA GLY A 100 -6.30 9.89 0.87
C GLY A 100 -6.01 10.09 2.34
N GLN A 101 -6.73 9.35 3.16
CA GLN A 101 -6.63 9.41 4.61
C GLN A 101 -6.01 8.14 5.16
N LEU A 102 -4.96 8.28 5.96
CA LEU A 102 -4.30 7.17 6.63
C LEU A 102 -5.00 6.87 7.96
N CYS A 103 -5.28 5.60 8.19
CA CYS A 103 -5.89 5.15 9.45
C CYS A 103 -5.31 3.80 9.86
N TRP A 104 -5.10 3.66 11.17
CA TRP A 104 -4.82 2.36 11.76
C TRP A 104 -6.14 1.61 11.93
N VAL A 105 -6.25 0.46 11.28
CA VAL A 105 -7.48 -0.33 11.27
C VAL A 105 -7.18 -1.70 11.88
N ASP A 106 -8.06 -2.15 12.77
CA ASP A 106 -8.00 -3.49 13.34
C ASP A 106 -7.88 -4.54 12.23
N LYS A 107 -6.95 -5.48 12.37
CA LYS A 107 -6.74 -6.54 11.36
C LYS A 107 -8.02 -7.32 11.09
N THR A 108 -8.83 -7.52 12.12
CA THR A 108 -10.12 -8.25 11.98
C THR A 108 -11.15 -7.47 11.17
N LYS A 109 -11.00 -6.15 11.07
CA LYS A 109 -11.92 -5.28 10.34
C LYS A 109 -11.52 -5.05 8.89
N VAL A 110 -10.27 -5.28 8.53
CA VAL A 110 -9.76 -5.03 7.18
C VAL A 110 -10.56 -5.77 6.10
N PRO A 111 -10.92 -7.06 6.25
CA PRO A 111 -11.71 -7.74 5.23
C PRO A 111 -13.11 -7.17 5.02
N GLU A 112 -13.63 -6.37 5.96
CA GLU A 112 -14.96 -5.76 5.87
C GLU A 112 -14.96 -4.42 5.12
N LEU A 113 -13.77 -3.86 4.85
CA LEU A 113 -13.65 -2.57 4.19
C LEU A 113 -13.85 -2.71 2.68
N PRO A 114 -14.44 -1.68 2.02
CA PRO A 114 -14.46 -1.63 0.56
C PRO A 114 -13.03 -1.63 0.03
N ALA A 115 -12.64 -2.72 -0.60
CA ALA A 115 -11.29 -2.93 -1.09
C ALA A 115 -11.30 -3.90 -2.26
N TRP A 116 -10.15 -4.03 -2.93
CA TRP A 116 -9.95 -5.11 -3.89
C TRP A 116 -9.80 -6.43 -3.13
N GLU A 117 -10.21 -7.53 -3.78
CA GLU A 117 -10.17 -8.86 -3.15
C GLU A 117 -8.74 -9.39 -3.06
N LEU A 118 -7.98 -8.86 -2.09
CA LEU A 118 -6.63 -9.31 -1.79
C LEU A 118 -6.54 -10.08 -0.46
N PHE A 119 -7.64 -10.18 0.24
CA PHE A 119 -7.71 -10.87 1.51
C PHE A 119 -8.67 -12.05 1.46
#